data_90923af6fe67dafe70f2f9120f4e992f
#
_entry.id   90923af6fe67dafe70f2f9120f4e992f
#
_cell.length_a   1.000
_cell.length_b   1.000
_cell.length_c   1.000
_cell.angle_alpha   90.00
_cell.angle_beta   90.00
_cell.angle_gamma   90.00
#
_symmetry.space_group_name_H-M   'P 1'
#
loop_
_entity.id
_entity.type
_entity.pdbx_description
1 polymer ?
#
loop_
_entity_poly.entity_id
_entity_poly.type
_entity_poly.pdbx_seq_one_letter_code
_entity_poly.pdbx_strand_id
1 'polypeptide(L)'
;NTVFQQMLKNKFLTQRQCDSLTKIPLKLDFHPADHNEGLAPYFREYLRDVFLKKWIEENPKPDGSKYDLYKDGLKIYTTINPRMQLYAEEAVARHMSYLQKEFNQQNNIKSGTIWKEFSAQLELAVKQTDRWKNLKKEDMEDDQIRKTFNEPLPMRVFAWNKNRFIDTIMTPYDSLKYHKQILQTGFLAVDPFTGEVKAWVGGVDFKTFKYDHVNINTKRQVGSTIKPLLYSLAIEEAGFTPNTIVQDQQQNFDGYGMVPNTPKTCTGQSIPMAQALAESRNCSSAYIMKQINGKSNEAAKQFVEYLKKCNIKSDIQPYHSIALGAVEISLYEMVQAY
;
A
#
# COMPACT_ATOMS: atom_id res chain seq x y z
N ASN A 1 13.86 -13.70 -44.18
CA ASN A 1 14.22 -14.07 -45.56
C ASN A 1 13.02 -14.08 -46.51
N THR A 2 11.84 -14.52 -46.10
CA THR A 2 10.61 -14.59 -46.92
C THR A 2 10.24 -13.23 -47.53
N VAL A 3 10.38 -12.12 -46.80
CA VAL A 3 10.11 -10.77 -47.30
C VAL A 3 11.04 -10.43 -48.43
N PHE A 4 12.34 -10.66 -48.29
CA PHE A 4 13.34 -10.37 -49.38
C PHE A 4 13.09 -11.20 -50.63
N GLN A 5 12.68 -12.46 -50.48
CA GLN A 5 12.29 -13.33 -51.59
C GLN A 5 11.05 -12.80 -52.33
N GLN A 6 10.04 -12.33 -51.59
CA GLN A 6 8.86 -11.69 -52.20
C GLN A 6 9.21 -10.35 -52.89
N MET A 7 10.10 -9.56 -52.32
CA MET A 7 10.59 -8.33 -52.94
C MET A 7 11.38 -8.63 -54.22
N LEU A 8 12.18 -9.68 -54.27
CA LEU A 8 12.86 -10.14 -55.46
C LEU A 8 11.86 -10.58 -56.53
N LYS A 9 10.89 -11.43 -56.18
CA LYS A 9 9.83 -11.91 -57.07
C LYS A 9 9.04 -10.74 -57.70
N ASN A 10 8.78 -9.70 -56.93
CA ASN A 10 8.05 -8.51 -57.39
C ASN A 10 8.95 -7.42 -57.98
N LYS A 11 10.24 -7.74 -58.28
CA LYS A 11 11.22 -6.85 -58.91
C LYS A 11 11.56 -5.58 -58.11
N PHE A 12 11.34 -5.55 -56.82
CA PHE A 12 11.78 -4.48 -55.90
C PHE A 12 13.26 -4.61 -55.51
N LEU A 13 13.82 -5.83 -55.62
CA LEU A 13 15.22 -6.10 -55.38
C LEU A 13 15.81 -6.88 -56.58
N THR A 14 17.11 -6.69 -56.84
CA THR A 14 17.88 -7.60 -57.71
C THR A 14 18.35 -8.81 -56.92
N GLN A 15 18.68 -9.92 -57.61
CA GLN A 15 19.21 -11.12 -56.96
C GLN A 15 20.41 -10.81 -56.05
N ARG A 16 21.36 -10.00 -56.52
CA ARG A 16 22.55 -9.59 -55.77
C ARG A 16 22.20 -8.84 -54.46
N GLN A 17 21.21 -7.94 -54.51
CA GLN A 17 20.73 -7.22 -53.33
C GLN A 17 20.02 -8.16 -52.34
N CYS A 18 19.19 -9.07 -52.84
CA CYS A 18 18.51 -10.07 -51.99
C CYS A 18 19.52 -10.96 -51.28
N ASP A 19 20.55 -11.45 -51.98
CA ASP A 19 21.60 -12.29 -51.40
C ASP A 19 22.45 -11.55 -50.34
N SER A 20 22.73 -10.27 -50.62
CA SER A 20 23.44 -9.41 -49.68
C SER A 20 22.65 -9.16 -48.41
N LEU A 21 21.38 -8.77 -48.53
CA LEU A 21 20.49 -8.45 -47.41
C LEU A 21 20.17 -9.69 -46.55
N THR A 22 20.07 -10.86 -47.18
CA THR A 22 19.82 -12.13 -46.49
C THR A 22 20.97 -12.53 -45.55
N LYS A 23 22.20 -12.08 -45.84
CA LYS A 23 23.38 -12.35 -45.00
C LYS A 23 23.51 -11.42 -43.79
N ILE A 24 22.77 -10.31 -43.78
CA ILE A 24 22.82 -9.36 -42.68
C ILE A 24 21.98 -9.91 -41.49
N PRO A 25 22.57 -10.10 -40.32
CA PRO A 25 21.80 -10.55 -39.14
C PRO A 25 20.77 -9.50 -38.75
N LEU A 26 19.52 -9.94 -38.50
CA LEU A 26 18.46 -9.07 -37.98
C LEU A 26 18.84 -8.56 -36.59
N LYS A 27 18.99 -7.24 -36.50
CA LYS A 27 19.13 -6.56 -35.22
C LYS A 27 17.74 -6.06 -34.80
N LEU A 28 17.09 -6.77 -33.86
CA LEU A 28 15.81 -6.37 -33.35
C LEU A 28 16.01 -5.26 -32.32
N ASP A 29 15.39 -4.12 -32.54
CA ASP A 29 15.21 -3.05 -31.56
C ASP A 29 13.79 -3.17 -31.00
N PHE A 30 13.54 -4.32 -30.34
CA PHE A 30 12.25 -4.65 -29.79
C PHE A 30 12.19 -4.25 -28.32
N HIS A 31 11.49 -3.17 -28.03
CA HIS A 31 11.15 -2.74 -26.68
C HIS A 31 9.69 -3.09 -26.42
N PRO A 32 9.39 -4.26 -25.83
CA PRO A 32 8.02 -4.60 -25.48
C PRO A 32 7.52 -3.58 -24.45
N ALA A 33 6.38 -2.98 -24.71
CA ALA A 33 5.71 -2.15 -23.72
C ALA A 33 5.25 -3.07 -22.57
N ASP A 34 6.02 -3.09 -21.47
CA ASP A 34 5.67 -3.82 -20.27
C ASP A 34 4.80 -2.95 -19.38
N HIS A 35 3.62 -3.47 -18.96
CA HIS A 35 2.74 -2.79 -18.00
C HIS A 35 3.37 -2.56 -16.63
N ASN A 36 4.46 -3.27 -16.30
CA ASN A 36 5.25 -3.05 -15.08
C ASN A 36 6.21 -1.85 -15.20
N GLU A 37 6.41 -1.28 -16.40
CA GLU A 37 7.31 -0.15 -16.65
C GLU A 37 6.53 1.15 -16.84
N GLY A 38 7.23 2.28 -16.61
CA GLY A 38 6.66 3.62 -16.72
C GLY A 38 6.08 4.13 -15.41
N LEU A 39 5.53 5.34 -15.48
CA LEU A 39 5.07 6.12 -14.34
C LEU A 39 3.78 5.54 -13.73
N ALA A 40 3.63 5.66 -12.41
CA ALA A 40 2.45 5.29 -11.64
C ALA A 40 1.94 3.85 -11.88
N PRO A 41 2.79 2.80 -11.78
CA PRO A 41 2.37 1.44 -12.11
C PRO A 41 1.25 0.90 -11.21
N TYR A 42 1.26 1.22 -9.92
CA TYR A 42 0.18 0.85 -8.98
C TYR A 42 -1.15 1.49 -9.36
N PHE A 43 -1.13 2.79 -9.69
CA PHE A 43 -2.34 3.50 -10.11
C PHE A 43 -2.92 2.92 -11.41
N ARG A 44 -2.07 2.61 -12.38
CA ARG A 44 -2.51 1.99 -13.65
C ARG A 44 -3.15 0.62 -13.42
N GLU A 45 -2.60 -0.17 -12.50
CA GLU A 45 -3.14 -1.47 -12.12
C GLU A 45 -4.51 -1.30 -11.42
N TYR A 46 -4.61 -0.39 -10.46
CA TYR A 46 -5.87 -0.07 -9.79
C TYR A 46 -6.92 0.42 -10.78
N LEU A 47 -6.54 1.33 -11.68
CA LEU A 47 -7.41 1.85 -12.73
C LEU A 47 -7.94 0.72 -13.62
N ARG A 48 -7.07 -0.18 -14.07
CA ARG A 48 -7.42 -1.33 -14.91
C ARG A 48 -8.36 -2.29 -14.19
N ASP A 49 -8.00 -2.72 -12.98
CA ASP A 49 -8.63 -3.84 -12.32
C ASP A 49 -9.89 -3.48 -11.53
N VAL A 50 -10.02 -2.23 -11.13
CA VAL A 50 -11.16 -1.76 -10.34
C VAL A 50 -12.06 -0.85 -11.18
N PHE A 51 -11.55 0.28 -11.63
CA PHE A 51 -12.35 1.30 -12.31
C PHE A 51 -12.79 0.88 -13.72
N LEU A 52 -11.85 0.47 -14.56
CA LEU A 52 -12.14 0.18 -15.97
C LEU A 52 -12.95 -1.10 -16.15
N LYS A 53 -12.73 -2.11 -15.31
CA LYS A 53 -13.60 -3.31 -15.33
C LYS A 53 -15.05 -2.94 -15.08
N LYS A 54 -15.32 -2.14 -14.04
CA LYS A 54 -16.66 -1.68 -13.71
C LYS A 54 -17.24 -0.82 -14.85
N TRP A 55 -16.44 0.13 -15.36
CA TRP A 55 -16.86 1.01 -16.45
C TRP A 55 -17.23 0.23 -17.72
N ILE A 56 -16.48 -0.79 -18.10
CA ILE A 56 -16.75 -1.65 -19.26
C ILE A 56 -18.08 -2.40 -19.11
N GLU A 57 -18.42 -2.83 -17.89
CA GLU A 57 -19.69 -3.51 -17.62
C GLU A 57 -20.87 -2.57 -17.69
N GLU A 58 -20.70 -1.33 -17.24
CA GLU A 58 -21.75 -0.30 -17.21
C GLU A 58 -21.92 0.42 -18.57
N ASN A 59 -20.93 0.33 -19.48
CA ASN A 59 -20.90 1.05 -20.75
C ASN A 59 -20.62 0.10 -21.93
N PRO A 60 -21.60 -0.70 -22.36
CA PRO A 60 -21.44 -1.55 -23.54
C PRO A 60 -21.28 -0.72 -24.82
N LYS A 61 -20.67 -1.33 -25.85
CA LYS A 61 -20.63 -0.75 -27.21
C LYS A 61 -22.04 -0.64 -27.81
N PRO A 62 -22.23 0.18 -28.86
CA PRO A 62 -23.54 0.28 -29.55
C PRO A 62 -24.11 -1.03 -30.06
N ASP A 63 -23.25 -2.02 -30.33
CA ASP A 63 -23.64 -3.37 -30.78
C ASP A 63 -23.94 -4.32 -29.61
N GLY A 64 -23.89 -3.83 -28.35
CA GLY A 64 -24.07 -4.61 -27.12
C GLY A 64 -22.86 -5.40 -26.64
N SER A 65 -21.76 -5.42 -27.37
CA SER A 65 -20.51 -6.07 -26.95
C SER A 65 -19.75 -5.23 -25.91
N LYS A 66 -18.84 -5.87 -25.14
CA LYS A 66 -17.99 -5.17 -24.17
C LYS A 66 -16.76 -4.60 -24.85
N TYR A 67 -16.26 -3.47 -24.33
CA TYR A 67 -14.96 -2.93 -24.73
C TYR A 67 -13.81 -3.85 -24.31
N ASP A 68 -12.81 -3.99 -25.20
CA ASP A 68 -11.53 -4.64 -24.91
C ASP A 68 -10.47 -3.56 -24.71
N LEU A 69 -9.90 -3.48 -23.51
CA LEU A 69 -8.92 -2.45 -23.14
C LEU A 69 -7.69 -2.43 -24.05
N TYR A 70 -7.37 -3.54 -24.69
CA TYR A 70 -6.15 -3.71 -25.48
C TYR A 70 -6.38 -3.65 -27.00
N LYS A 71 -7.63 -3.83 -27.45
CA LYS A 71 -7.95 -3.91 -28.89
C LYS A 71 -8.72 -2.70 -29.42
N ASP A 72 -9.55 -2.09 -28.58
CA ASP A 72 -10.49 -1.05 -29.04
C ASP A 72 -9.88 0.36 -29.06
N GLY A 73 -8.59 0.52 -28.76
CA GLY A 73 -7.88 1.79 -28.88
C GLY A 73 -8.39 2.90 -27.96
N LEU A 74 -8.89 2.54 -26.79
CA LEU A 74 -9.42 3.47 -25.79
C LEU A 74 -8.35 4.48 -25.35
N LYS A 75 -8.70 5.76 -25.30
CA LYS A 75 -7.89 6.83 -24.75
C LYS A 75 -8.36 7.15 -23.34
N ILE A 76 -7.54 6.89 -22.34
CA ILE A 76 -7.88 7.06 -20.92
C ILE A 76 -7.14 8.28 -20.39
N TYR A 77 -7.87 9.33 -20.06
CA TYR A 77 -7.34 10.56 -19.47
C TYR A 77 -7.47 10.47 -17.95
N THR A 78 -6.41 10.83 -17.23
CA THR A 78 -6.36 10.77 -15.77
C THR A 78 -5.93 12.11 -15.20
N THR A 79 -6.12 12.29 -13.90
CA THR A 79 -5.76 13.50 -13.16
C THR A 79 -4.32 13.45 -12.60
N ILE A 80 -3.62 12.35 -12.79
CA ILE A 80 -2.22 12.19 -12.35
C ILE A 80 -1.35 13.29 -13.01
N ASN A 81 -0.61 14.01 -12.18
CA ASN A 81 0.39 14.95 -12.64
C ASN A 81 1.73 14.22 -12.77
N PRO A 82 2.30 14.06 -13.98
CA PRO A 82 3.51 13.26 -14.19
C PRO A 82 4.71 13.75 -13.39
N ARG A 83 4.85 15.06 -13.20
CA ARG A 83 5.96 15.65 -12.42
C ARG A 83 5.82 15.37 -10.94
N MET A 84 4.61 15.55 -10.38
CA MET A 84 4.35 15.22 -8.98
C MET A 84 4.51 13.74 -8.71
N GLN A 85 4.05 12.89 -9.62
CA GLN A 85 4.21 11.44 -9.52
C GLN A 85 5.69 11.05 -9.50
N LEU A 86 6.50 11.59 -10.41
CA LEU A 86 7.94 11.33 -10.45
C LEU A 86 8.62 11.73 -9.13
N TYR A 87 8.33 12.93 -8.63
CA TYR A 87 8.89 13.40 -7.36
C TYR A 87 8.45 12.52 -6.18
N ALA A 88 7.21 12.05 -6.17
CA ALA A 88 6.71 11.15 -5.14
C ALA A 88 7.44 9.79 -5.18
N GLU A 89 7.60 9.20 -6.37
CA GLU A 89 8.34 7.93 -6.55
C GLU A 89 9.81 8.07 -6.12
N GLU A 90 10.48 9.16 -6.50
CA GLU A 90 11.86 9.44 -6.09
C GLU A 90 11.99 9.67 -4.59
N ALA A 91 11.08 10.44 -3.99
CA ALA A 91 11.06 10.69 -2.55
C ALA A 91 10.84 9.41 -1.74
N VAL A 92 9.88 8.58 -2.16
CA VAL A 92 9.63 7.26 -1.57
C VAL A 92 10.87 6.38 -1.68
N ALA A 93 11.47 6.29 -2.87
CA ALA A 93 12.65 5.45 -3.08
C ALA A 93 13.83 5.87 -2.18
N ARG A 94 14.10 7.17 -2.10
CA ARG A 94 15.19 7.72 -1.29
C ARG A 94 14.95 7.55 0.20
N HIS A 95 13.76 7.93 0.68
CA HIS A 95 13.44 7.88 2.11
C HIS A 95 13.34 6.44 2.62
N MET A 96 12.67 5.57 1.89
CA MET A 96 12.53 4.16 2.28
C MET A 96 13.85 3.41 2.26
N SER A 97 14.76 3.74 1.35
CA SER A 97 16.12 3.20 1.37
C SER A 97 16.89 3.59 2.63
N TYR A 98 16.73 4.84 3.08
CA TYR A 98 17.30 5.30 4.34
C TYR A 98 16.67 4.58 5.54
N LEU A 99 15.34 4.57 5.64
CA LEU A 99 14.64 3.89 6.74
C LEU A 99 14.96 2.39 6.81
N GLN A 100 15.12 1.73 5.66
CA GLN A 100 15.51 0.33 5.63
C GLN A 100 16.89 0.10 6.26
N LYS A 101 17.85 1.00 6.04
CA LYS A 101 19.17 0.90 6.67
C LYS A 101 19.06 1.01 8.19
N GLU A 102 18.29 1.99 8.69
CA GLU A 102 18.05 2.17 10.13
C GLU A 102 17.33 0.97 10.74
N PHE A 103 16.28 0.47 10.05
CA PHE A 103 15.55 -0.71 10.48
C PHE A 103 16.45 -1.94 10.62
N ASN A 104 17.34 -2.16 9.65
CA ASN A 104 18.27 -3.28 9.64
C ASN A 104 19.30 -3.20 10.78
N GLN A 105 19.51 -2.03 11.39
CA GLN A 105 20.42 -1.88 12.55
C GLN A 105 19.76 -2.26 13.88
N GLN A 106 18.44 -2.41 13.95
CA GLN A 106 17.76 -2.82 15.18
C GLN A 106 18.25 -4.21 15.63
N ASN A 107 18.50 -4.36 16.93
CA ASN A 107 19.13 -5.57 17.49
C ASN A 107 18.37 -6.87 17.18
N ASN A 108 17.03 -6.84 17.27
CA ASN A 108 16.16 -7.99 16.99
C ASN A 108 16.13 -8.38 15.51
N ILE A 109 16.29 -7.40 14.61
CA ILE A 109 16.39 -7.63 13.15
C ILE A 109 17.77 -8.20 12.82
N LYS A 110 18.81 -7.54 13.29
CA LYS A 110 20.22 -7.89 13.03
C LYS A 110 20.59 -9.29 13.54
N SER A 111 20.08 -9.66 14.72
CA SER A 111 20.27 -11.00 15.32
C SER A 111 19.30 -12.04 14.76
N GLY A 112 18.27 -11.64 14.01
CA GLY A 112 17.22 -12.54 13.53
C GLY A 112 16.27 -13.04 14.61
N THR A 113 16.36 -12.53 15.86
CA THR A 113 15.48 -12.97 16.97
C THR A 113 14.03 -12.65 16.73
N ILE A 114 13.72 -11.65 15.91
CA ILE A 114 12.35 -11.30 15.47
C ILE A 114 11.62 -12.52 14.88
N TRP A 115 12.32 -13.41 14.19
CA TRP A 115 11.72 -14.58 13.56
C TRP A 115 11.26 -15.66 14.53
N LYS A 116 11.67 -15.60 15.81
CA LYS A 116 11.10 -16.45 16.87
C LYS A 116 9.67 -16.03 17.19
N GLU A 117 9.45 -14.71 17.25
CA GLU A 117 8.14 -14.13 17.52
C GLU A 117 7.16 -14.34 16.34
N PHE A 118 7.66 -14.18 15.09
CA PHE A 118 6.86 -14.30 13.87
C PHE A 118 7.00 -15.66 13.16
N SER A 119 7.36 -16.71 13.90
CA SER A 119 7.57 -18.06 13.33
C SER A 119 6.32 -18.63 12.65
N ALA A 120 5.14 -18.44 13.24
CA ALA A 120 3.88 -18.91 12.68
C ALA A 120 3.54 -18.20 11.35
N GLN A 121 3.75 -16.87 11.29
CA GLN A 121 3.51 -16.08 10.08
C GLN A 121 4.51 -16.44 8.96
N LEU A 122 5.76 -16.74 9.33
CA LEU A 122 6.76 -17.18 8.36
C LEU A 122 6.39 -18.56 7.78
N GLU A 123 5.92 -19.47 8.63
CA GLU A 123 5.46 -20.78 8.20
C GLU A 123 4.25 -20.68 7.24
N LEU A 124 3.30 -19.82 7.53
CA LEU A 124 2.19 -19.54 6.62
C LEU A 124 2.70 -18.98 5.28
N ALA A 125 3.69 -18.09 5.32
CA ALA A 125 4.28 -17.53 4.11
C ALA A 125 4.97 -18.61 3.26
N VAL A 126 5.68 -19.57 3.88
CA VAL A 126 6.29 -20.73 3.20
C VAL A 126 5.22 -21.53 2.44
N LYS A 127 4.10 -21.87 3.10
CA LYS A 127 3.00 -22.63 2.52
C LYS A 127 2.26 -21.90 1.40
N GLN A 128 2.30 -20.56 1.40
CA GLN A 128 1.67 -19.73 0.37
C GLN A 128 2.51 -19.58 -0.91
N THR A 129 3.80 -19.94 -0.88
CA THR A 129 4.68 -19.85 -2.06
C THR A 129 4.24 -20.79 -3.20
N ASP A 130 4.51 -20.39 -4.42
CA ASP A 130 4.27 -21.25 -5.59
C ASP A 130 5.15 -22.49 -5.55
N ARG A 131 6.39 -22.38 -5.01
CA ARG A 131 7.27 -23.53 -4.79
C ARG A 131 6.59 -24.59 -3.94
N TRP A 132 6.04 -24.22 -2.77
CA TRP A 132 5.31 -25.13 -1.91
C TRP A 132 4.11 -25.76 -2.62
N LYS A 133 3.27 -24.91 -3.24
CA LYS A 133 2.06 -25.38 -3.94
C LYS A 133 2.36 -26.32 -5.09
N ASN A 134 3.44 -26.08 -5.86
CA ASN A 134 3.82 -26.92 -6.97
C ASN A 134 4.35 -28.28 -6.50
N LEU A 135 5.24 -28.30 -5.49
CA LEU A 135 5.75 -29.55 -4.92
C LEU A 135 4.64 -30.39 -4.25
N LYS A 136 3.63 -29.73 -3.66
CA LYS A 136 2.43 -30.42 -3.17
C LYS A 136 1.59 -31.05 -4.28
N LYS A 137 1.51 -30.45 -5.47
CA LYS A 137 0.84 -31.05 -6.64
C LYS A 137 1.60 -32.26 -7.19
N GLU A 138 2.90 -32.37 -6.87
CA GLU A 138 3.75 -33.51 -7.20
C GLU A 138 3.72 -34.60 -6.09
N ASP A 139 2.73 -34.52 -5.18
CA ASP A 139 2.52 -35.43 -4.03
C ASP A 139 3.71 -35.54 -3.07
N MET A 140 4.56 -34.48 -3.01
CA MET A 140 5.71 -34.46 -2.10
C MET A 140 5.25 -34.22 -0.65
N GLU A 141 5.82 -34.96 0.30
CA GLU A 141 5.54 -34.82 1.73
C GLU A 141 6.05 -33.50 2.30
N ASP A 142 5.36 -32.93 3.31
CA ASP A 142 5.67 -31.64 3.90
C ASP A 142 7.14 -31.52 4.37
N ASP A 143 7.67 -32.57 5.00
CA ASP A 143 9.04 -32.60 5.50
C ASP A 143 10.08 -32.59 4.37
N GLN A 144 9.78 -33.23 3.25
CA GLN A 144 10.62 -33.20 2.07
C GLN A 144 10.61 -31.81 1.44
N ILE A 145 9.43 -31.20 1.31
CA ILE A 145 9.30 -29.84 0.81
C ILE A 145 10.10 -28.88 1.69
N ARG A 146 9.99 -28.97 3.03
CA ARG A 146 10.76 -28.11 3.98
C ARG A 146 12.26 -28.23 3.78
N LYS A 147 12.79 -29.42 3.51
CA LYS A 147 14.22 -29.60 3.21
C LYS A 147 14.63 -28.78 1.99
N THR A 148 13.82 -28.72 0.92
CA THR A 148 14.11 -27.91 -0.27
C THR A 148 14.14 -26.41 0.00
N PHE A 149 13.49 -25.92 1.06
CA PHE A 149 13.53 -24.51 1.45
C PHE A 149 14.84 -24.12 2.17
N ASN A 150 15.62 -25.12 2.63
CA ASN A 150 16.92 -24.90 3.27
C ASN A 150 18.11 -25.13 2.32
N GLU A 151 17.87 -25.47 1.07
CA GLU A 151 18.92 -25.66 0.06
C GLU A 151 19.25 -24.33 -0.63
N PRO A 152 20.50 -23.85 -0.58
CA PRO A 152 20.88 -22.63 -1.27
C PRO A 152 20.77 -22.79 -2.79
N LEU A 153 20.20 -21.78 -3.44
CA LEU A 153 20.10 -21.74 -4.90
C LEU A 153 20.28 -20.30 -5.43
N PRO A 154 20.72 -20.16 -6.69
CA PRO A 154 20.78 -18.85 -7.34
C PRO A 154 19.38 -18.25 -7.45
N MET A 155 19.25 -16.99 -7.05
CA MET A 155 17.98 -16.26 -7.14
C MET A 155 18.20 -14.76 -7.28
N ARG A 156 17.19 -14.11 -7.81
CA ARG A 156 17.12 -12.65 -7.88
C ARG A 156 16.24 -12.14 -6.75
N VAL A 157 16.75 -11.19 -5.98
CA VAL A 157 16.01 -10.54 -4.88
C VAL A 157 16.02 -9.04 -5.03
N PHE A 158 15.01 -8.38 -4.46
CA PHE A 158 14.93 -6.92 -4.45
C PHE A 158 16.15 -6.31 -3.74
N ALA A 159 16.62 -5.17 -4.23
CA ALA A 159 17.70 -4.41 -3.59
C ALA A 159 17.51 -2.90 -3.79
N TRP A 160 17.98 -2.13 -2.82
CA TRP A 160 17.96 -0.66 -2.86
C TRP A 160 19.09 -0.07 -3.72
N ASN A 161 19.32 -0.63 -4.90
CA ASN A 161 20.26 -0.13 -5.90
C ASN A 161 19.54 0.42 -7.13
N LYS A 162 20.28 0.92 -8.12
CA LYS A 162 19.71 1.49 -9.35
C LYS A 162 18.86 0.46 -10.11
N ASN A 163 19.25 -0.81 -10.12
CA ASN A 163 18.57 -1.87 -10.86
C ASN A 163 17.36 -2.44 -10.10
N ARG A 164 17.20 -2.09 -8.81
CA ARG A 164 16.18 -2.62 -7.89
C ARG A 164 16.26 -4.12 -7.62
N PHE A 165 17.35 -4.77 -8.01
CA PHE A 165 17.61 -6.18 -7.70
C PHE A 165 19.10 -6.48 -7.59
N ILE A 166 19.39 -7.62 -6.98
CA ILE A 166 20.70 -8.30 -7.03
C ILE A 166 20.47 -9.79 -7.31
N ASP A 167 21.39 -10.40 -8.04
CA ASP A 167 21.49 -11.84 -8.19
C ASP A 167 22.41 -12.37 -7.06
N THR A 168 21.94 -13.37 -6.33
CA THR A 168 22.63 -13.90 -5.15
C THR A 168 22.35 -15.39 -4.99
N ILE A 169 23.08 -16.05 -4.07
CA ILE A 169 22.82 -17.41 -3.65
C ILE A 169 22.31 -17.38 -2.22
N MET A 170 21.09 -17.84 -2.00
CA MET A 170 20.51 -17.98 -0.66
C MET A 170 19.44 -19.07 -0.63
N THR A 171 19.01 -19.47 0.57
CA THR A 171 17.92 -20.42 0.70
C THR A 171 16.57 -19.76 0.39
N PRO A 172 15.59 -20.49 -0.16
CA PRO A 172 14.22 -19.98 -0.30
C PRO A 172 13.64 -19.47 1.02
N TYR A 173 13.99 -20.10 2.14
CA TYR A 173 13.57 -19.68 3.47
C TYR A 173 14.16 -18.31 3.87
N ASP A 174 15.45 -18.08 3.63
CA ASP A 174 16.08 -16.79 3.92
C ASP A 174 15.63 -15.71 2.95
N SER A 175 15.33 -16.06 1.70
CA SER A 175 14.70 -15.14 0.73
C SER A 175 13.33 -14.65 1.22
N LEU A 176 12.51 -15.52 1.80
CA LEU A 176 11.23 -15.11 2.40
C LEU A 176 11.42 -14.15 3.56
N LYS A 177 12.34 -14.46 4.49
CA LYS A 177 12.69 -13.56 5.60
C LYS A 177 13.15 -12.20 5.07
N TYR A 178 14.06 -12.21 4.10
CA TYR A 178 14.58 -11.01 3.48
C TYR A 178 13.47 -10.12 2.91
N HIS A 179 12.58 -10.69 2.07
CA HIS A 179 11.48 -9.92 1.48
C HIS A 179 10.44 -9.44 2.50
N LYS A 180 10.19 -10.23 3.55
CA LYS A 180 9.29 -9.85 4.66
C LYS A 180 9.87 -8.72 5.53
N GLN A 181 11.17 -8.51 5.54
CA GLN A 181 11.82 -7.41 6.24
C GLN A 181 11.90 -6.12 5.40
N ILE A 182 11.58 -6.15 4.11
CA ILE A 182 11.54 -4.93 3.31
C ILE A 182 10.36 -4.06 3.74
N LEU A 183 10.67 -2.88 4.25
CA LEU A 183 9.67 -1.89 4.65
C LEU A 183 8.84 -1.45 3.45
N GLN A 184 7.53 -1.36 3.64
CA GLN A 184 6.57 -0.94 2.63
C GLN A 184 5.97 0.41 3.00
N THR A 185 5.45 1.13 2.01
CA THR A 185 4.78 2.41 2.20
C THR A 185 3.72 2.65 1.12
N GLY A 186 2.79 3.54 1.41
CA GLY A 186 1.91 4.16 0.43
C GLY A 186 2.04 5.68 0.48
N PHE A 187 1.93 6.34 -0.66
CA PHE A 187 1.88 7.80 -0.76
C PHE A 187 0.76 8.21 -1.72
N LEU A 188 -0.06 9.13 -1.28
CA LEU A 188 -1.17 9.68 -2.06
C LEU A 188 -1.17 11.21 -1.96
N ALA A 189 -1.27 11.88 -3.10
CA ALA A 189 -1.49 13.31 -3.16
C ALA A 189 -2.78 13.62 -3.91
N VAL A 190 -3.65 14.41 -3.29
CA VAL A 190 -4.95 14.82 -3.80
C VAL A 190 -5.02 16.33 -3.78
N ASP A 191 -5.61 16.92 -4.79
CA ASP A 191 -5.93 18.35 -4.82
C ASP A 191 -7.09 18.61 -3.84
N PRO A 192 -6.90 19.45 -2.81
CA PRO A 192 -7.93 19.63 -1.77
C PRO A 192 -9.20 20.36 -2.26
N PHE A 193 -9.13 21.07 -3.40
CA PHE A 193 -10.27 21.80 -3.94
C PHE A 193 -11.08 20.99 -4.95
N THR A 194 -10.39 20.19 -5.77
CA THR A 194 -11.03 19.43 -6.86
C THR A 194 -11.26 17.96 -6.52
N GLY A 195 -10.55 17.43 -5.51
CA GLY A 195 -10.54 16.01 -5.18
C GLY A 195 -9.74 15.15 -6.17
N GLU A 196 -9.04 15.77 -7.12
CA GLU A 196 -8.29 15.05 -8.15
C GLU A 196 -7.03 14.40 -7.58
N VAL A 197 -6.82 13.12 -7.86
CA VAL A 197 -5.59 12.40 -7.51
C VAL A 197 -4.45 12.88 -8.39
N LYS A 198 -3.42 13.48 -7.80
CA LYS A 198 -2.24 14.03 -8.50
C LYS A 198 -1.03 13.10 -8.48
N ALA A 199 -0.88 12.28 -7.42
CA ALA A 199 0.17 11.26 -7.34
C ALA A 199 -0.30 10.06 -6.51
N TRP A 200 0.15 8.85 -6.92
CA TRP A 200 -0.21 7.58 -6.30
C TRP A 200 0.99 6.64 -6.33
N VAL A 201 1.59 6.37 -5.18
CA VAL A 201 2.70 5.43 -5.03
C VAL A 201 2.28 4.34 -4.06
N GLY A 202 1.91 3.18 -4.58
CA GLY A 202 1.33 2.08 -3.78
C GLY A 202 2.36 1.21 -3.05
N GLY A 203 3.64 1.38 -3.32
CA GLY A 203 4.71 0.60 -2.71
C GLY A 203 6.09 1.02 -3.18
N VAL A 204 7.12 0.30 -2.73
CA VAL A 204 8.52 0.66 -2.98
C VAL A 204 9.04 0.17 -4.34
N ASP A 205 8.48 -0.90 -4.89
CA ASP A 205 8.84 -1.45 -6.21
C ASP A 205 7.73 -2.33 -6.75
N PHE A 206 7.07 -1.90 -7.82
CA PHE A 206 5.93 -2.61 -8.38
C PHE A 206 6.30 -3.96 -9.01
N LYS A 207 7.53 -4.13 -9.52
CA LYS A 207 7.97 -5.40 -10.11
C LYS A 207 8.04 -6.52 -9.08
N THR A 208 8.50 -6.18 -7.87
CA THR A 208 8.68 -7.14 -6.77
C THR A 208 7.47 -7.21 -5.84
N PHE A 209 6.87 -6.06 -5.50
CA PHE A 209 5.81 -5.93 -4.50
C PHE A 209 4.53 -5.40 -5.15
N LYS A 210 3.62 -6.30 -5.52
CA LYS A 210 2.38 -5.97 -6.22
C LYS A 210 1.29 -5.39 -5.32
N TYR A 211 1.42 -5.56 -3.99
CA TYR A 211 0.42 -5.11 -3.05
C TYR A 211 0.40 -3.58 -2.95
N ASP A 212 -0.73 -2.98 -3.30
CA ASP A 212 -0.92 -1.53 -3.33
C ASP A 212 -1.41 -1.02 -1.96
N HIS A 213 -0.56 -0.28 -1.25
CA HIS A 213 -0.85 0.30 0.07
C HIS A 213 -1.73 1.56 0.01
N VAL A 214 -2.06 2.07 -1.17
CA VAL A 214 -2.99 3.19 -1.38
C VAL A 214 -4.38 2.71 -1.79
N ASN A 215 -4.49 1.47 -2.29
CA ASN A 215 -5.77 0.89 -2.70
C ASN A 215 -6.83 1.05 -1.59
N ILE A 216 -8.04 1.47 -1.97
CA ILE A 216 -9.14 1.73 -1.04
C ILE A 216 -9.49 0.53 -0.15
N ASN A 217 -9.21 -0.69 -0.62
CA ASN A 217 -9.44 -1.92 0.14
C ASN A 217 -8.27 -2.29 1.06
N THR A 218 -7.14 -1.57 0.97
CA THR A 218 -5.98 -1.77 1.82
C THR A 218 -6.11 -0.92 3.08
N LYS A 219 -6.59 -1.55 4.15
CA LYS A 219 -6.81 -0.89 5.43
C LYS A 219 -5.64 -1.14 6.38
N ARG A 220 -5.37 -0.14 7.22
CA ARG A 220 -4.35 -0.17 8.27
C ARG A 220 -4.88 0.52 9.51
N GLN A 221 -4.39 0.11 10.66
CA GLN A 221 -4.68 0.81 11.91
C GLN A 221 -4.16 2.24 11.80
N VAL A 222 -5.08 3.22 11.91
CA VAL A 222 -4.77 4.63 11.67
C VAL A 222 -4.02 5.29 12.82
N GLY A 223 -4.13 4.75 14.03
CA GLY A 223 -3.46 5.31 15.20
C GLY A 223 -3.81 6.77 15.41
N SER A 224 -2.84 7.55 15.84
CA SER A 224 -3.03 8.97 16.20
C SER A 224 -3.43 9.88 15.03
N THR A 225 -3.41 9.41 13.79
CA THR A 225 -3.94 10.20 12.67
C THR A 225 -5.46 10.41 12.74
N ILE A 226 -6.18 9.63 13.56
CA ILE A 226 -7.60 9.84 13.79
C ILE A 226 -7.91 11.05 14.69
N LYS A 227 -6.95 11.50 15.49
CA LYS A 227 -7.17 12.52 16.54
C LYS A 227 -7.67 13.86 16.00
N PRO A 228 -7.15 14.43 14.90
CA PRO A 228 -7.70 15.66 14.36
C PRO A 228 -9.21 15.58 14.10
N LEU A 229 -9.70 14.43 13.60
CA LEU A 229 -11.15 14.23 13.38
C LEU A 229 -11.94 14.14 14.69
N LEU A 230 -11.38 13.54 15.74
CA LEU A 230 -12.00 13.54 17.07
C LEU A 230 -12.05 14.94 17.68
N TYR A 231 -10.96 15.68 17.53
CA TYR A 231 -10.85 17.05 18.07
C TYR A 231 -11.76 18.02 17.32
N SER A 232 -11.95 17.85 16.00
CA SER A 232 -12.92 18.65 15.26
C SER A 232 -14.36 18.35 15.69
N LEU A 233 -14.71 17.08 15.93
CA LEU A 233 -16.01 16.72 16.52
C LEU A 233 -16.23 17.38 17.87
N ALA A 234 -15.21 17.41 18.74
CA ALA A 234 -15.32 18.06 20.05
C ALA A 234 -15.54 19.59 19.94
N ILE A 235 -14.94 20.23 18.94
CA ILE A 235 -15.20 21.65 18.65
C ILE A 235 -16.62 21.85 18.14
N GLU A 236 -17.06 21.02 17.19
CA GLU A 236 -18.36 21.18 16.54
C GLU A 236 -19.54 20.88 17.49
N GLU A 237 -19.47 19.76 18.25
CA GLU A 237 -20.61 19.23 18.99
C GLU A 237 -20.57 19.50 20.50
N ALA A 238 -19.35 19.68 21.08
CA ALA A 238 -19.20 19.88 22.53
C ALA A 238 -18.72 21.30 22.89
N GLY A 239 -18.60 22.19 21.92
CA GLY A 239 -18.23 23.60 22.13
C GLY A 239 -16.80 23.78 22.64
N PHE A 240 -15.92 22.82 22.41
CA PHE A 240 -14.51 22.94 22.77
C PHE A 240 -13.82 23.98 21.90
N THR A 241 -12.75 24.52 22.43
CA THR A 241 -11.86 25.47 21.72
C THR A 241 -10.42 24.97 21.85
N PRO A 242 -9.49 25.45 21.05
CA PRO A 242 -8.06 25.11 21.22
C PRO A 242 -7.52 25.38 22.63
N ASN A 243 -8.11 26.34 23.37
CA ASN A 243 -7.70 26.72 24.72
C ASN A 243 -8.48 25.97 25.82
N THR A 244 -9.47 25.13 25.46
CA THR A 244 -10.19 24.32 26.45
C THR A 244 -9.22 23.40 27.17
N ILE A 245 -9.26 23.45 28.52
CA ILE A 245 -8.39 22.61 29.35
C ILE A 245 -8.93 21.18 29.36
N VAL A 246 -8.09 20.23 29.00
CA VAL A 246 -8.37 18.79 28.97
C VAL A 246 -7.44 18.05 29.94
N GLN A 247 -7.93 16.97 30.54
CA GLN A 247 -7.16 16.17 31.49
C GLN A 247 -6.37 15.08 30.77
N ASP A 248 -5.08 14.95 31.06
CA ASP A 248 -4.24 13.88 30.55
C ASP A 248 -4.22 12.68 31.50
N GLN A 249 -5.41 12.08 31.71
CA GLN A 249 -5.65 10.94 32.59
C GLN A 249 -6.42 9.85 31.88
N GLN A 250 -6.17 8.58 32.30
CA GLN A 250 -7.01 7.46 31.88
C GLN A 250 -8.49 7.74 32.16
N GLN A 251 -9.35 7.31 31.25
CA GLN A 251 -10.80 7.39 31.39
C GLN A 251 -11.40 6.00 31.51
N ASN A 252 -12.27 5.82 32.48
CA ASN A 252 -13.10 4.62 32.59
C ASN A 252 -14.37 4.84 31.77
N PHE A 253 -14.69 3.89 30.90
CA PHE A 253 -15.94 3.85 30.15
C PHE A 253 -16.76 2.67 30.62
N ASP A 254 -17.99 2.93 31.03
CA ASP A 254 -18.90 1.94 31.62
C ASP A 254 -19.13 0.76 30.66
N GLY A 255 -18.93 -0.45 31.14
CA GLY A 255 -19.03 -1.67 30.31
C GLY A 255 -17.90 -1.93 29.35
N TYR A 256 -16.92 -1.00 29.19
CA TYR A 256 -15.77 -1.15 28.29
C TYR A 256 -14.42 -1.20 29.02
N GLY A 257 -14.27 -0.39 30.09
CA GLY A 257 -13.05 -0.32 30.88
C GLY A 257 -12.18 0.92 30.61
N MET A 258 -10.91 0.82 30.99
CA MET A 258 -9.97 1.95 30.97
C MET A 258 -9.40 2.21 29.55
N VAL A 259 -9.40 3.48 29.13
CA VAL A 259 -8.80 3.93 27.86
C VAL A 259 -7.82 5.08 28.18
N PRO A 260 -6.57 4.99 27.73
CA PRO A 260 -5.86 3.80 27.24
C PRO A 260 -5.80 2.71 28.32
N ASN A 261 -5.61 1.46 27.93
CA ASN A 261 -5.53 0.32 28.86
C ASN A 261 -4.29 0.37 29.79
N THR A 262 -3.26 1.16 29.45
CA THR A 262 -2.07 1.37 30.27
C THR A 262 -1.86 2.86 30.60
N PRO A 263 -1.61 3.22 31.88
CA PRO A 263 -1.44 4.63 32.27
C PRO A 263 -0.06 5.20 31.97
N LYS A 264 0.89 4.41 31.47
CA LYS A 264 2.30 4.80 31.32
C LYS A 264 2.55 6.09 30.54
N THR A 265 1.60 6.48 29.69
CA THR A 265 1.69 7.67 28.83
C THR A 265 0.88 8.85 29.39
N CYS A 266 0.11 8.69 30.48
CA CYS A 266 -0.66 9.74 31.09
C CYS A 266 0.20 10.51 32.08
N THR A 267 0.15 11.85 32.02
CA THR A 267 0.92 12.72 32.91
C THR A 267 0.15 13.13 34.16
N GLY A 268 -1.17 12.97 34.15
CA GLY A 268 -2.07 13.46 35.21
C GLY A 268 -2.31 14.98 35.16
N GLN A 269 -1.72 15.70 34.21
CA GLN A 269 -1.82 17.14 34.09
C GLN A 269 -3.08 17.60 33.35
N SER A 270 -3.46 18.82 33.60
CA SER A 270 -4.47 19.55 32.82
C SER A 270 -3.76 20.50 31.85
N ILE A 271 -4.00 20.32 30.54
CA ILE A 271 -3.32 21.03 29.46
C ILE A 271 -4.33 21.57 28.45
N PRO A 272 -4.00 22.62 27.68
CA PRO A 272 -4.83 23.09 26.58
C PRO A 272 -5.04 21.99 25.52
N MET A 273 -6.23 21.92 24.93
CA MET A 273 -6.58 20.96 23.89
C MET A 273 -5.61 21.02 22.69
N ALA A 274 -5.19 22.22 22.29
CA ALA A 274 -4.19 22.40 21.21
C ALA A 274 -2.86 21.72 21.55
N GLN A 275 -2.38 21.87 22.79
CA GLN A 275 -1.15 21.20 23.25
C GLN A 275 -1.34 19.67 23.28
N ALA A 276 -2.48 19.20 23.76
CA ALA A 276 -2.78 17.76 23.80
C ALA A 276 -2.75 17.13 22.39
N LEU A 277 -3.25 17.85 21.38
CA LEU A 277 -3.17 17.41 19.98
C LEU A 277 -1.72 17.46 19.45
N ALA A 278 -1.01 18.56 19.66
CA ALA A 278 0.37 18.73 19.21
C ALA A 278 1.32 17.67 19.77
N GLU A 279 1.12 17.28 21.03
CA GLU A 279 1.88 16.21 21.70
C GLU A 279 1.28 14.82 21.49
N SER A 280 0.18 14.73 20.75
CA SER A 280 -0.53 13.46 20.46
C SER A 280 -0.90 12.66 21.72
N ARG A 281 -1.40 13.33 22.78
CA ARG A 281 -1.73 12.71 24.07
C ARG A 281 -2.89 11.74 23.98
N ASN A 282 -2.65 10.48 24.35
CA ASN A 282 -3.66 9.43 24.31
C ASN A 282 -4.72 9.62 25.40
N CYS A 283 -4.29 9.98 26.59
CA CYS A 283 -5.17 10.11 27.76
C CYS A 283 -6.10 11.32 27.59
N SER A 284 -5.58 12.42 27.05
CA SER A 284 -6.39 13.60 26.70
C SER A 284 -7.41 13.28 25.59
N SER A 285 -7.04 12.46 24.60
CA SER A 285 -7.99 12.06 23.56
C SER A 285 -9.12 11.18 24.12
N ALA A 286 -8.82 10.29 25.06
CA ALA A 286 -9.84 9.52 25.78
C ALA A 286 -10.75 10.42 26.63
N TYR A 287 -10.17 11.43 27.29
CA TYR A 287 -10.93 12.44 28.04
C TYR A 287 -11.89 13.20 27.12
N ILE A 288 -11.41 13.70 25.97
CA ILE A 288 -12.23 14.40 24.97
C ILE A 288 -13.38 13.51 24.49
N MET A 289 -13.10 12.25 24.13
CA MET A 289 -14.12 11.29 23.73
C MET A 289 -15.23 11.16 24.79
N LYS A 290 -14.84 11.10 26.07
CA LYS A 290 -15.80 10.98 27.17
C LYS A 290 -16.68 12.23 27.37
N GLN A 291 -16.15 13.41 27.03
CA GLN A 291 -16.83 14.69 27.22
C GLN A 291 -17.79 15.05 26.07
N ILE A 292 -17.65 14.45 24.87
CA ILE A 292 -18.44 14.82 23.69
C ILE A 292 -19.96 14.70 23.93
N ASN A 293 -20.42 13.72 24.71
CA ASN A 293 -21.86 13.51 24.88
C ASN A 293 -22.32 13.40 26.34
N GLY A 294 -21.45 13.54 27.33
CA GLY A 294 -21.79 13.37 28.76
C GLY A 294 -22.30 11.96 29.13
N LYS A 295 -22.61 11.10 28.16
CA LYS A 295 -22.99 9.69 28.30
C LYS A 295 -21.95 8.82 27.63
N SER A 296 -21.17 8.10 28.39
CA SER A 296 -19.98 7.39 27.94
C SER A 296 -20.20 6.41 26.78
N ASN A 297 -21.39 5.81 26.66
CA ASN A 297 -21.67 4.78 25.65
C ASN A 297 -22.11 5.34 24.29
N GLU A 298 -22.51 6.61 24.20
CA GLU A 298 -22.96 7.22 22.95
C GLU A 298 -21.86 7.97 22.20
N ALA A 299 -20.80 8.40 22.89
CA ALA A 299 -19.72 9.17 22.29
C ALA A 299 -19.00 8.43 21.16
N ALA A 300 -18.74 7.14 21.33
CA ALA A 300 -18.10 6.32 20.29
C ALA A 300 -19.01 6.16 19.04
N LYS A 301 -20.32 6.01 19.23
CA LYS A 301 -21.28 5.95 18.12
C LYS A 301 -21.32 7.28 17.36
N GLN A 302 -21.42 8.39 18.11
CA GLN A 302 -21.44 9.73 17.53
C GLN A 302 -20.16 10.01 16.74
N PHE A 303 -19.00 9.56 17.23
CA PHE A 303 -17.76 9.70 16.50
C PHE A 303 -17.74 8.85 15.22
N VAL A 304 -18.25 7.61 15.24
CA VAL A 304 -18.41 6.80 14.01
C VAL A 304 -19.31 7.48 12.99
N GLU A 305 -20.42 8.09 13.44
CA GLU A 305 -21.30 8.85 12.57
C GLU A 305 -20.61 10.08 11.98
N TYR A 306 -19.81 10.77 12.77
CA TYR A 306 -18.98 11.89 12.31
C TYR A 306 -17.95 11.44 11.27
N LEU A 307 -17.26 10.33 11.47
CA LEU A 307 -16.33 9.75 10.50
C LEU A 307 -17.03 9.42 9.17
N LYS A 308 -18.28 8.95 9.22
CA LYS A 308 -19.10 8.75 7.99
C LYS A 308 -19.42 10.07 7.29
N LYS A 309 -19.71 11.14 8.04
CA LYS A 309 -19.88 12.49 7.47
C LYS A 309 -18.59 12.99 6.79
N CYS A 310 -17.41 12.60 7.32
CA CYS A 310 -16.10 12.83 6.71
C CYS A 310 -15.78 11.89 5.55
N ASN A 311 -16.78 11.18 5.01
CA ASN A 311 -16.69 10.26 3.86
C ASN A 311 -15.86 8.98 4.13
N ILE A 312 -15.63 8.59 5.38
CA ILE A 312 -15.04 7.29 5.73
C ILE A 312 -16.14 6.22 5.64
N LYS A 313 -15.97 5.28 4.70
CA LYS A 313 -16.94 4.21 4.39
C LYS A 313 -16.57 2.87 5.02
N SER A 314 -15.39 2.80 5.65
CA SER A 314 -14.95 1.60 6.38
C SER A 314 -15.97 1.23 7.46
N ASP A 315 -16.23 -0.07 7.62
CA ASP A 315 -17.07 -0.57 8.71
C ASP A 315 -16.30 -0.44 10.03
N ILE A 316 -16.76 0.46 10.88
CA ILE A 316 -16.11 0.82 12.14
C ILE A 316 -17.05 0.48 13.30
N GLN A 317 -16.58 -0.40 14.19
CA GLN A 317 -17.30 -0.71 15.41
C GLN A 317 -17.11 0.40 16.46
N PRO A 318 -18.17 0.84 17.16
CA PRO A 318 -18.12 1.99 18.06
C PRO A 318 -17.49 1.65 19.42
N TYR A 319 -16.22 1.24 19.39
CA TYR A 319 -15.43 1.04 20.61
C TYR A 319 -14.75 2.35 21.04
N HIS A 320 -14.62 2.60 22.33
CA HIS A 320 -14.01 3.84 22.84
C HIS A 320 -12.52 3.98 22.51
N SER A 321 -11.83 2.87 22.24
CA SER A 321 -10.44 2.87 21.72
C SER A 321 -10.25 3.52 20.34
N ILE A 322 -11.34 3.78 19.63
CA ILE A 322 -11.35 4.59 18.40
C ILE A 322 -10.70 5.99 18.63
N ALA A 323 -10.85 6.57 19.84
CA ALA A 323 -10.20 7.82 20.21
C ALA A 323 -8.67 7.79 20.02
N LEU A 324 -8.09 6.59 20.05
CA LEU A 324 -6.65 6.34 19.90
C LEU A 324 -6.30 5.78 18.52
N GLY A 325 -7.29 5.62 17.64
CA GLY A 325 -7.14 5.06 16.29
C GLY A 325 -6.97 3.55 16.27
N ALA A 326 -7.53 2.82 17.23
CA ALA A 326 -7.61 1.37 17.19
C ALA A 326 -8.69 0.91 16.19
N VAL A 327 -8.55 1.34 14.95
CA VAL A 327 -9.47 1.09 13.84
C VAL A 327 -8.68 1.05 12.53
N GLU A 328 -9.13 0.22 11.59
CA GLU A 328 -8.50 0.08 10.29
C GLU A 328 -9.26 0.87 9.22
N ILE A 329 -8.59 1.85 8.61
CA ILE A 329 -9.11 2.69 7.55
C ILE A 329 -8.05 2.73 6.43
N SER A 330 -8.46 2.89 5.18
CA SER A 330 -7.52 3.02 4.07
C SER A 330 -6.86 4.42 4.04
N LEU A 331 -5.63 4.48 3.50
CA LEU A 331 -4.96 5.77 3.28
C LEU A 331 -5.83 6.70 2.40
N TYR A 332 -6.50 6.14 1.40
CA TYR A 332 -7.38 6.88 0.52
C TYR A 332 -8.52 7.56 1.29
N GLU A 333 -9.23 6.83 2.17
CA GLU A 333 -10.31 7.39 2.99
C GLU A 333 -9.80 8.44 3.98
N MET A 334 -8.62 8.22 4.58
CA MET A 334 -8.03 9.20 5.49
C MET A 334 -7.68 10.51 4.77
N VAL A 335 -7.09 10.44 3.57
CA VAL A 335 -6.80 11.63 2.76
C VAL A 335 -8.07 12.37 2.34
N GLN A 336 -9.16 11.64 2.07
CA GLN A 336 -10.46 12.27 1.78
C GLN A 336 -11.09 12.97 2.99
N ALA A 337 -10.87 12.42 4.19
CA ALA A 337 -11.44 12.98 5.43
C ALA A 337 -10.73 14.26 5.89
N TYR A 338 -9.45 14.45 5.51
CA TYR A 338 -8.65 15.64 5.79
C TYR A 338 -8.88 16.75 4.76
#